data_a16fcb452cd13ee520eabb11bafeeb45
#
_entry.id   a16fcb452cd13ee520eabb11bafeeb45
#
_cell.length_a   1.000
_cell.length_b   1.000
_cell.length_c   1.000
_cell.angle_alpha   90.00
_cell.angle_beta   90.00
_cell.angle_gamma   90.00
#
_symmetry.space_group_name_H-M   'P 1'
#
loop_
_entity.id
_entity.type
_entity.pdbx_description
1 polymer ?
#
loop_
_entity_poly.entity_id
_entity_poly.type
_entity_poly.pdbx_seq_one_letter_code
_entity_poly.pdbx_strand_id
1 'polypeptide(L)'
;TDSEGEKNVEVEIFNVNGGNNDIDTSDNTFSGNIFFYPNNMERSILVEGFTGQDCSNCPGGHLTMNSVIENSTENIVEVSHHAGYYPDMYTMKEDGAYLFYYPNPSSTFAPAVMVNRKADQDISSAPVIAIDNKNLKTLITKAAESKPYVSLNLDTKFDDAKRELKIKLQIKPHEQITADSVLFNVFLTQDNIQGPQSNGGSEYIHHHVFRGTVTGNSWGILLTDLT
;
A
#
# COMPACT_ATOMS: atom_id res chain seq x y z
N THR A 1 -29.88 1.70 8.60
CA THR A 1 -28.88 2.40 7.72
C THR A 1 -27.84 2.97 8.65
N ASP A 2 -26.79 2.21 8.86
CA ASP A 2 -25.69 2.61 9.72
C ASP A 2 -24.97 3.78 9.06
N SER A 3 -25.16 4.97 9.62
CA SER A 3 -24.47 6.15 9.14
C SER A 3 -23.00 6.06 9.58
N GLU A 4 -22.11 5.95 8.61
CA GLU A 4 -20.68 6.07 8.79
C GLU A 4 -20.30 7.34 9.56
N GLY A 5 -19.22 7.26 10.36
CA GLY A 5 -18.65 8.41 11.03
C GLY A 5 -18.66 8.33 12.56
N GLU A 6 -18.20 9.38 13.17
CA GLU A 6 -18.13 9.51 14.63
C GLU A 6 -19.52 9.72 15.23
N LYS A 7 -19.84 8.93 16.25
CA LYS A 7 -21.08 9.03 17.02
C LYS A 7 -20.77 9.18 18.49
N ASN A 8 -21.40 10.13 19.11
CA ASN A 8 -21.39 10.20 20.58
C ASN A 8 -22.30 9.11 21.11
N VAL A 9 -21.78 8.32 22.03
CA VAL A 9 -22.49 7.25 22.74
C VAL A 9 -22.51 7.58 24.22
N GLU A 10 -23.70 7.56 24.79
CA GLU A 10 -23.90 7.72 26.22
C GLU A 10 -24.37 6.38 26.79
N VAL A 11 -23.69 5.93 27.82
CA VAL A 11 -24.04 4.70 28.56
C VAL A 11 -24.44 5.10 29.95
N GLU A 12 -25.63 4.71 30.35
CA GLU A 12 -26.17 4.99 31.69
C GLU A 12 -26.47 3.67 32.44
N ILE A 13 -26.05 3.59 33.66
CA ILE A 13 -26.34 2.48 34.56
C ILE A 13 -27.64 2.81 35.34
N PHE A 14 -28.74 2.15 34.95
CA PHE A 14 -30.03 2.39 35.63
C PHE A 14 -30.23 1.56 36.88
N ASN A 15 -29.50 0.44 37.00
CA ASN A 15 -29.87 -0.60 37.95
C ASN A 15 -28.69 -1.49 38.27
N VAL A 16 -28.41 -1.71 39.53
CA VAL A 16 -27.33 -2.61 39.99
C VAL A 16 -27.99 -3.78 40.70
N ASN A 17 -27.77 -5.03 40.21
CA ASN A 17 -28.30 -6.27 40.79
C ASN A 17 -29.86 -6.30 40.97
N GLY A 18 -30.59 -5.70 40.04
CA GLY A 18 -32.06 -5.69 40.09
C GLY A 18 -32.68 -4.69 41.09
N GLY A 19 -31.89 -3.80 41.67
CA GLY A 19 -32.33 -2.76 42.58
C GLY A 19 -31.70 -1.40 42.29
N ASN A 20 -32.28 -0.37 42.82
CA ASN A 20 -31.76 1.00 42.70
C ASN A 20 -30.99 1.35 43.96
N ASN A 21 -29.96 0.55 44.30
CA ASN A 21 -29.16 0.66 45.53
C ASN A 21 -27.83 1.35 45.34
N ASP A 22 -27.70 2.11 44.26
CA ASP A 22 -26.50 2.89 44.03
C ASP A 22 -26.51 4.15 44.93
N ILE A 23 -25.48 4.29 45.72
CA ILE A 23 -25.33 5.39 46.70
C ILE A 23 -24.79 6.65 46.01
N ASP A 24 -24.01 6.46 44.91
CA ASP A 24 -23.45 7.56 44.14
C ASP A 24 -23.85 7.39 42.64
N THR A 25 -24.88 8.10 42.25
CA THR A 25 -25.36 8.08 40.86
C THR A 25 -24.59 9.06 39.96
N SER A 26 -23.61 9.77 40.48
CA SER A 26 -22.83 10.75 39.68
C SER A 26 -21.85 10.13 38.75
N ASP A 27 -21.47 8.85 38.93
CA ASP A 27 -20.59 8.07 38.10
C ASP A 27 -21.33 7.08 37.20
N ASN A 28 -22.67 7.10 37.21
CA ASN A 28 -23.51 6.19 36.44
C ASN A 28 -23.60 6.50 34.96
N THR A 29 -23.09 7.63 34.53
CA THR A 29 -23.14 8.06 33.13
C THR A 29 -21.73 8.18 32.56
N PHE A 30 -21.50 7.47 31.47
CA PHE A 30 -20.28 7.59 30.66
C PHE A 30 -20.66 8.05 29.27
N SER A 31 -19.98 9.07 28.74
CA SER A 31 -20.14 9.51 27.37
C SER A 31 -18.79 9.45 26.64
N GLY A 32 -18.83 8.92 25.42
CA GLY A 32 -17.64 8.74 24.60
C GLY A 32 -18.00 8.72 23.12
N ASN A 33 -17.01 8.91 22.28
CA ASN A 33 -17.18 8.86 20.83
C ASN A 33 -16.80 7.48 20.30
N ILE A 34 -17.70 6.89 19.51
CA ILE A 34 -17.45 5.67 18.75
C ILE A 34 -17.48 6.00 17.26
N PHE A 35 -16.50 5.54 16.53
CA PHE A 35 -16.47 5.69 15.09
C PHE A 35 -17.02 4.43 14.42
N PHE A 36 -18.07 4.61 13.60
CA PHE A 36 -18.64 3.53 12.79
C PHE A 36 -17.99 3.51 11.41
N TYR A 37 -17.37 2.39 11.07
CA TYR A 37 -16.75 2.15 9.77
C TYR A 37 -17.73 1.39 8.86
N PRO A 38 -17.72 1.64 7.55
CA PRO A 38 -18.54 0.87 6.63
C PRO A 38 -18.12 -0.61 6.64
N ASN A 39 -19.10 -1.51 6.58
CA ASN A 39 -18.83 -2.96 6.56
C ASN A 39 -18.16 -3.45 5.27
N ASN A 40 -18.13 -2.61 4.24
CA ASN A 40 -17.65 -2.91 2.90
C ASN A 40 -16.35 -2.16 2.55
N MET A 41 -15.44 -2.00 3.51
CA MET A 41 -14.15 -1.37 3.22
C MET A 41 -13.35 -2.22 2.25
N GLU A 42 -13.12 -1.67 1.08
CA GLU A 42 -12.28 -2.28 0.07
C GLU A 42 -10.80 -2.03 0.40
N ARG A 43 -10.00 -3.08 0.29
CA ARG A 43 -8.56 -2.99 0.43
C ARG A 43 -7.95 -2.66 -0.92
N SER A 44 -7.09 -1.64 -0.99
CA SER A 44 -6.19 -1.48 -2.12
C SER A 44 -5.01 -2.43 -1.99
N ILE A 45 -4.66 -3.10 -3.07
CA ILE A 45 -3.56 -4.07 -3.14
C ILE A 45 -2.39 -3.40 -3.84
N LEU A 46 -1.26 -3.31 -3.16
CA LEU A 46 -0.03 -2.77 -3.73
C LEU A 46 0.70 -3.88 -4.51
N VAL A 47 0.90 -3.67 -5.80
CA VAL A 47 1.71 -4.51 -6.69
C VAL A 47 2.94 -3.72 -7.10
N GLU A 48 4.12 -4.20 -6.70
CA GLU A 48 5.40 -3.56 -7.00
C GLU A 48 6.19 -4.44 -7.99
N GLY A 49 6.34 -3.95 -9.22
CA GLY A 49 7.14 -4.58 -10.27
C GLY A 49 8.60 -4.14 -10.19
N PHE A 50 9.54 -5.06 -10.48
CA PHE A 50 10.96 -4.78 -10.61
C PHE A 50 11.39 -5.00 -12.05
N THR A 51 12.02 -4.00 -12.64
CA THR A 51 12.34 -3.92 -14.06
C THR A 51 13.67 -3.22 -14.31
N GLY A 52 14.05 -3.10 -15.59
CA GLY A 52 15.20 -2.32 -16.01
C GLY A 52 15.18 -2.11 -17.51
N GLN A 53 15.67 -0.97 -17.98
CA GLN A 53 15.69 -0.60 -19.38
C GLN A 53 16.42 -1.63 -20.25
N ASP A 54 17.52 -2.19 -19.74
CA ASP A 54 18.35 -3.16 -20.46
C ASP A 54 17.89 -4.61 -20.28
N CYS A 55 16.82 -4.84 -19.53
CA CYS A 55 16.23 -6.17 -19.31
C CYS A 55 15.38 -6.60 -20.52
N SER A 56 15.91 -7.49 -21.34
CA SER A 56 15.22 -7.96 -22.56
C SER A 56 13.96 -8.80 -22.31
N ASN A 57 13.82 -9.40 -21.12
CA ASN A 57 12.64 -10.17 -20.73
C ASN A 57 11.55 -9.30 -20.07
N CYS A 58 11.88 -8.08 -19.67
CA CYS A 58 10.97 -7.22 -18.91
C CYS A 58 9.71 -6.82 -19.69
N PRO A 59 9.75 -6.53 -21.02
CA PRO A 59 8.51 -6.29 -21.76
C PRO A 59 7.51 -7.45 -21.68
N GLY A 60 7.98 -8.68 -21.76
CA GLY A 60 7.13 -9.87 -21.60
C GLY A 60 6.59 -10.02 -20.16
N GLY A 61 7.40 -9.68 -19.17
CA GLY A 61 6.96 -9.62 -17.77
C GLY A 61 5.86 -8.59 -17.54
N HIS A 62 6.02 -7.38 -18.09
CA HIS A 62 5.01 -6.32 -18.02
C HIS A 62 3.68 -6.75 -18.66
N LEU A 63 3.71 -7.38 -19.83
CA LEU A 63 2.50 -7.90 -20.48
C LEU A 63 1.80 -8.95 -19.61
N THR A 64 2.56 -9.83 -18.96
CA THR A 64 2.01 -10.83 -18.04
C THR A 64 1.38 -10.17 -16.81
N MET A 65 2.06 -9.21 -16.19
CA MET A 65 1.59 -8.48 -15.02
C MET A 65 0.32 -7.69 -15.35
N ASN A 66 0.32 -6.91 -16.44
CA ASN A 66 -0.82 -6.13 -16.89
C ASN A 66 -2.02 -7.04 -17.18
N SER A 67 -1.82 -8.18 -17.85
CA SER A 67 -2.91 -9.14 -18.10
C SER A 67 -3.55 -9.66 -16.81
N VAL A 68 -2.78 -9.88 -15.75
CA VAL A 68 -3.34 -10.31 -14.45
C VAL A 68 -4.09 -9.17 -13.78
N ILE A 69 -3.54 -7.97 -13.79
CA ILE A 69 -4.12 -6.78 -13.15
C ILE A 69 -5.43 -6.38 -13.84
N GLU A 70 -5.44 -6.27 -15.17
CA GLU A 70 -6.62 -5.90 -15.97
C GLU A 70 -7.78 -6.90 -15.86
N ASN A 71 -7.48 -8.18 -15.62
CA ASN A 71 -8.49 -9.21 -15.39
C ASN A 71 -8.84 -9.41 -13.91
N SER A 72 -8.33 -8.58 -13.01
CA SER A 72 -8.69 -8.56 -11.60
C SER A 72 -9.89 -7.65 -11.36
N THR A 73 -10.72 -8.00 -10.39
CA THR A 73 -11.80 -7.13 -9.88
C THR A 73 -11.36 -6.29 -8.69
N GLU A 74 -10.12 -6.50 -8.24
CA GLU A 74 -9.59 -5.87 -7.05
C GLU A 74 -9.09 -4.45 -7.34
N ASN A 75 -9.09 -3.59 -6.33
CA ASN A 75 -8.48 -2.26 -6.42
C ASN A 75 -6.96 -2.37 -6.27
N ILE A 76 -6.24 -2.29 -7.39
CA ILE A 76 -4.79 -2.48 -7.44
C ILE A 76 -4.09 -1.14 -7.65
N VAL A 77 -3.06 -0.90 -6.84
CA VAL A 77 -2.11 0.20 -7.00
C VAL A 77 -0.79 -0.38 -7.46
N GLU A 78 -0.32 0.07 -8.63
CA GLU A 78 0.89 -0.43 -9.26
C GLU A 78 2.04 0.56 -9.10
N VAL A 79 3.25 0.02 -8.86
CA VAL A 79 4.51 0.77 -8.84
C VAL A 79 5.58 -0.03 -9.56
N SER A 80 6.30 0.60 -10.49
CA SER A 80 7.41 0.01 -11.23
C SER A 80 8.75 0.56 -10.73
N HIS A 81 9.53 -0.29 -10.05
CA HIS A 81 10.89 0.02 -9.62
C HIS A 81 11.88 -0.35 -10.71
N HIS A 82 12.67 0.62 -11.18
CA HIS A 82 13.81 0.35 -12.07
C HIS A 82 14.99 -0.15 -11.23
N ALA A 83 14.85 -1.38 -10.73
CA ALA A 83 15.77 -2.06 -9.83
C ALA A 83 15.68 -3.58 -9.98
N GLY A 84 16.63 -4.31 -9.41
CA GLY A 84 16.71 -5.77 -9.53
C GLY A 84 17.46 -6.23 -10.77
N TYR A 85 17.78 -5.32 -11.66
CA TYR A 85 18.67 -5.45 -12.82
C TYR A 85 19.76 -4.38 -12.75
N TYR A 86 20.39 -4.05 -13.88
CA TYR A 86 21.36 -2.94 -13.90
C TYR A 86 20.65 -1.60 -13.70
N PRO A 87 21.27 -0.65 -12.97
CA PRO A 87 20.75 0.71 -12.89
C PRO A 87 20.64 1.35 -14.28
N ASP A 88 19.56 2.10 -14.51
CA ASP A 88 19.29 2.81 -15.74
C ASP A 88 18.87 4.26 -15.50
N MET A 89 18.46 5.00 -16.55
CA MET A 89 18.07 6.39 -16.45
C MET A 89 16.81 6.65 -15.60
N TYR A 90 16.05 5.62 -15.30
CA TYR A 90 14.82 5.71 -14.49
C TYR A 90 15.04 5.27 -13.04
N THR A 91 16.19 4.66 -12.74
CA THR A 91 16.54 4.17 -11.40
C THR A 91 16.64 5.34 -10.42
N MET A 92 15.86 5.28 -9.34
CA MET A 92 15.92 6.23 -8.24
C MET A 92 16.86 5.74 -7.13
N LYS A 93 17.42 6.67 -6.36
CA LYS A 93 18.29 6.33 -5.24
C LYS A 93 17.63 5.38 -4.22
N GLU A 94 16.35 5.58 -4.02
CA GLU A 94 15.53 4.83 -3.05
C GLU A 94 15.23 3.41 -3.49
N ASP A 95 15.27 3.11 -4.80
CA ASP A 95 14.98 1.77 -5.36
C ASP A 95 15.87 0.69 -4.75
N GLY A 96 17.12 1.01 -4.47
CA GLY A 96 18.08 0.07 -3.88
C GLY A 96 17.65 -0.50 -2.54
N ALA A 97 16.85 0.23 -1.75
CA ALA A 97 16.35 -0.24 -0.47
C ALA A 97 15.36 -1.42 -0.62
N TYR A 98 14.57 -1.44 -1.69
CA TYR A 98 13.52 -2.45 -1.92
C TYR A 98 14.10 -3.79 -2.40
N LEU A 99 15.37 -3.84 -2.78
CA LEU A 99 16.07 -5.10 -3.07
C LEU A 99 16.19 -6.00 -1.84
N PHE A 100 16.02 -5.45 -0.65
CA PHE A 100 15.92 -6.22 0.61
C PHE A 100 14.85 -7.31 0.57
N TYR A 101 13.77 -7.13 -0.20
CA TYR A 101 12.67 -8.07 -0.31
C TYR A 101 12.93 -9.28 -1.22
N TYR A 102 14.10 -9.31 -1.91
CA TYR A 102 14.50 -10.48 -2.70
C TYR A 102 14.93 -11.66 -1.83
N PRO A 103 14.78 -12.90 -2.33
CA PRO A 103 15.30 -14.09 -1.63
C PRO A 103 16.80 -13.99 -1.32
N ASN A 104 17.53 -13.33 -2.19
CA ASN A 104 18.94 -12.99 -1.99
C ASN A 104 19.18 -11.56 -2.52
N PRO A 105 19.32 -10.57 -1.62
CA PRO A 105 19.56 -9.18 -2.03
C PRO A 105 20.85 -8.93 -2.81
N SER A 106 21.82 -9.86 -2.72
CA SER A 106 23.06 -9.81 -3.49
C SER A 106 22.96 -10.47 -4.87
N SER A 107 21.85 -11.11 -5.18
CA SER A 107 21.61 -11.80 -6.46
C SER A 107 20.16 -11.57 -6.90
N THR A 108 19.90 -10.35 -7.32
CA THR A 108 18.58 -9.90 -7.77
C THR A 108 18.33 -10.27 -9.23
N PHE A 109 17.09 -10.18 -9.66
CA PHE A 109 16.66 -10.51 -11.02
C PHE A 109 15.47 -9.62 -11.45
N ALA A 110 15.29 -9.45 -12.74
CA ALA A 110 14.12 -8.85 -13.36
C ALA A 110 13.75 -9.65 -14.64
N PRO A 111 12.46 -9.70 -15.03
CA PRO A 111 11.31 -9.09 -14.36
C PRO A 111 10.91 -9.82 -13.08
N ALA A 112 10.53 -9.08 -12.04
CA ALA A 112 10.09 -9.61 -10.77
C ALA A 112 8.92 -8.79 -10.21
N VAL A 113 8.21 -9.33 -9.23
CA VAL A 113 7.04 -8.67 -8.62
C VAL A 113 6.91 -9.06 -7.16
N MET A 114 6.35 -8.16 -6.35
CA MET A 114 5.85 -8.46 -5.01
C MET A 114 4.47 -7.84 -4.78
N VAL A 115 3.70 -8.44 -3.88
CA VAL A 115 2.36 -7.99 -3.51
C VAL A 115 2.32 -7.66 -2.02
N ASN A 116 1.91 -6.44 -1.69
CA ASN A 116 1.82 -5.92 -0.31
C ASN A 116 3.08 -6.17 0.52
N ARG A 117 4.24 -6.36 -0.11
CA ARG A 117 5.56 -6.63 0.55
C ARG A 117 5.54 -7.84 1.49
N LYS A 118 4.66 -8.80 1.21
CA LYS A 118 4.42 -9.97 2.04
C LYS A 118 4.80 -11.25 1.30
N ALA A 119 5.59 -12.11 1.96
CA ALA A 119 5.87 -13.44 1.45
C ALA A 119 4.65 -14.37 1.63
N ASP A 120 4.46 -15.27 0.67
CA ASP A 120 3.54 -16.41 0.79
C ASP A 120 4.34 -17.70 0.78
N GLN A 121 4.34 -18.41 1.91
CA GLN A 121 5.19 -19.59 2.12
C GLN A 121 4.90 -20.77 1.18
N ASP A 122 3.70 -20.81 0.57
CA ASP A 122 3.34 -21.79 -0.45
C ASP A 122 4.00 -21.48 -1.81
N ILE A 123 4.44 -20.23 -2.02
CA ILE A 123 5.04 -19.75 -3.26
C ILE A 123 6.52 -19.44 -3.09
N SER A 124 6.86 -18.64 -2.07
CA SER A 124 8.22 -18.21 -1.79
C SER A 124 8.39 -17.78 -0.35
N SER A 125 9.56 -18.01 0.24
CA SER A 125 9.93 -17.48 1.56
C SER A 125 10.25 -15.99 1.56
N ALA A 126 10.35 -15.37 0.38
CA ALA A 126 10.59 -13.94 0.21
C ALA A 126 9.43 -13.26 -0.53
N PRO A 127 9.18 -11.97 -0.27
CA PRO A 127 8.12 -11.22 -0.95
C PRO A 127 8.28 -11.13 -2.47
N VAL A 128 9.51 -10.94 -2.97
CA VAL A 128 9.80 -10.80 -4.40
C VAL A 128 9.90 -12.17 -5.06
N ILE A 129 9.13 -12.33 -6.13
CA ILE A 129 9.11 -13.53 -6.99
C ILE A 129 9.34 -13.16 -8.46
N ALA A 130 9.75 -14.12 -9.27
CA ALA A 130 9.71 -13.95 -10.73
C ALA A 130 8.25 -13.80 -11.18
N ILE A 131 8.03 -12.96 -12.19
CA ILE A 131 6.67 -12.74 -12.71
C ILE A 131 6.18 -14.02 -13.41
N ASP A 132 5.10 -14.59 -12.91
CA ASP A 132 4.29 -15.56 -13.59
C ASP A 132 2.80 -15.34 -13.30
N ASN A 133 1.95 -15.68 -14.25
CA ASN A 133 0.52 -15.42 -14.21
C ASN A 133 -0.16 -16.09 -13.01
N LYS A 134 0.16 -17.37 -12.74
CA LYS A 134 -0.51 -18.15 -11.70
C LYS A 134 -0.17 -17.63 -10.29
N ASN A 135 1.11 -17.42 -10.02
CA ASN A 135 1.56 -17.00 -8.71
C ASN A 135 1.11 -15.57 -8.40
N LEU A 136 1.22 -14.65 -9.37
CA LEU A 136 0.76 -13.28 -9.20
C LEU A 136 -0.75 -13.21 -8.93
N LYS A 137 -1.56 -13.95 -9.69
CA LYS A 137 -3.00 -14.05 -9.45
C LYS A 137 -3.31 -14.59 -8.06
N THR A 138 -2.60 -15.63 -7.62
CA THR A 138 -2.76 -16.21 -6.29
C THR A 138 -2.44 -15.20 -5.18
N LEU A 139 -1.33 -14.46 -5.32
CA LEU A 139 -0.93 -13.43 -4.35
C LEU A 139 -1.96 -12.31 -4.25
N ILE A 140 -2.49 -11.83 -5.38
CA ILE A 140 -3.54 -10.80 -5.40
C ILE A 140 -4.82 -11.31 -4.73
N THR A 141 -5.27 -12.53 -5.06
CA THR A 141 -6.46 -13.12 -4.44
C THR A 141 -6.31 -13.26 -2.92
N LYS A 142 -5.19 -13.80 -2.44
CA LYS A 142 -4.92 -13.92 -1.00
C LYS A 142 -4.79 -12.54 -0.32
N ALA A 143 -4.26 -11.54 -1.02
CA ALA A 143 -4.18 -10.18 -0.51
C ALA A 143 -5.56 -9.54 -0.32
N ALA A 144 -6.50 -9.81 -1.24
CA ALA A 144 -7.87 -9.32 -1.18
C ALA A 144 -8.67 -9.88 0.01
N GLU A 145 -8.37 -11.11 0.44
CA GLU A 145 -9.02 -11.74 1.60
C GLU A 145 -8.67 -11.05 2.93
N SER A 146 -7.60 -10.25 2.96
CA SER A 146 -7.13 -9.58 4.17
C SER A 146 -7.92 -8.29 4.41
N LYS A 147 -8.45 -8.10 5.63
CA LYS A 147 -9.10 -6.84 6.01
C LYS A 147 -8.09 -5.70 6.08
N PRO A 148 -8.48 -4.47 5.67
CA PRO A 148 -7.64 -3.29 5.91
C PRO A 148 -7.62 -2.94 7.40
N TYR A 149 -6.45 -2.61 7.92
CA TYR A 149 -6.28 -2.12 9.30
C TYR A 149 -6.52 -0.62 9.41
N VAL A 150 -6.37 0.08 8.31
CA VAL A 150 -6.51 1.55 8.24
C VAL A 150 -7.22 1.95 6.95
N SER A 151 -7.96 3.04 6.98
CA SER A 151 -8.34 3.78 5.78
C SER A 151 -7.37 4.91 5.53
N LEU A 152 -7.05 5.10 4.26
CA LEU A 152 -6.20 6.19 3.79
C LEU A 152 -7.04 7.10 2.88
N ASN A 153 -7.03 8.41 3.16
CA ASN A 153 -7.58 9.42 2.27
C ASN A 153 -6.48 10.39 1.89
N LEU A 154 -6.21 10.48 0.61
CA LEU A 154 -5.17 11.32 0.04
C LEU A 154 -5.81 12.48 -0.75
N ASP A 155 -5.56 13.69 -0.31
CA ASP A 155 -5.94 14.92 -1.02
C ASP A 155 -4.68 15.63 -1.52
N THR A 156 -4.66 15.97 -2.80
CA THR A 156 -3.50 16.56 -3.46
C THR A 156 -3.86 17.86 -4.16
N LYS A 157 -2.99 18.85 -4.03
CA LYS A 157 -3.12 20.12 -4.75
C LYS A 157 -1.77 20.53 -5.32
N PHE A 158 -1.72 20.69 -6.64
CA PHE A 158 -0.54 21.19 -7.34
C PHE A 158 -0.68 22.68 -7.68
N ASP A 159 0.32 23.46 -7.33
CA ASP A 159 0.48 24.87 -7.72
C ASP A 159 1.49 24.93 -8.88
N ASP A 160 0.98 25.10 -10.08
CA ASP A 160 1.80 25.09 -11.30
C ASP A 160 2.78 26.28 -11.35
N ALA A 161 2.34 27.45 -10.86
CA ALA A 161 3.18 28.65 -10.85
C ALA A 161 4.39 28.53 -9.91
N LYS A 162 4.21 27.83 -8.78
CA LYS A 162 5.28 27.60 -7.80
C LYS A 162 5.97 26.25 -7.97
N ARG A 163 5.43 25.38 -8.83
CA ARG A 163 5.88 23.99 -8.97
C ARG A 163 5.85 23.24 -7.63
N GLU A 164 4.82 23.49 -6.82
CA GLU A 164 4.67 22.96 -5.48
C GLU A 164 3.50 21.98 -5.42
N LEU A 165 3.75 20.76 -4.93
CA LEU A 165 2.73 19.75 -4.67
C LEU A 165 2.44 19.71 -3.17
N LYS A 166 1.21 20.00 -2.78
CA LYS A 166 0.70 19.82 -1.42
C LYS A 166 -0.04 18.50 -1.32
N ILE A 167 0.33 17.70 -0.33
CA ILE A 167 -0.29 16.41 -0.07
C ILE A 167 -0.85 16.44 1.35
N LYS A 168 -2.13 16.12 1.49
CA LYS A 168 -2.78 15.90 2.78
C LYS A 168 -3.19 14.44 2.87
N LEU A 169 -2.58 13.70 3.79
CA LEU A 169 -2.93 12.32 4.08
C LEU A 169 -3.73 12.28 5.39
N GLN A 170 -4.88 11.64 5.36
CA GLN A 170 -5.66 11.29 6.53
C GLN A 170 -5.60 9.77 6.71
N ILE A 171 -5.22 9.34 7.89
CA ILE A 171 -5.13 7.93 8.27
C ILE A 171 -6.15 7.68 9.36
N LYS A 172 -7.05 6.71 9.16
CA LYS A 172 -8.05 6.31 10.15
C LYS A 172 -7.86 4.84 10.47
N PRO A 173 -7.43 4.50 11.68
CA PRO A 173 -7.36 3.10 12.11
C PRO A 173 -8.77 2.52 12.29
N HIS A 174 -8.94 1.24 11.99
CA HIS A 174 -10.20 0.49 12.12
C HIS A 174 -10.24 -0.37 13.38
N GLU A 175 -9.08 -0.60 13.94
CA GLU A 175 -8.91 -1.34 15.19
C GLU A 175 -7.66 -0.83 15.89
N GLN A 176 -7.48 -1.21 17.15
CA GLN A 176 -6.27 -0.88 17.87
C GLN A 176 -5.06 -1.52 17.18
N ILE A 177 -4.13 -0.68 16.75
CA ILE A 177 -2.89 -1.14 16.16
C ILE A 177 -1.93 -1.50 17.28
N THR A 178 -1.64 -2.81 17.43
CA THR A 178 -0.75 -3.34 18.48
C THR A 178 0.71 -3.44 18.05
N ALA A 179 1.05 -2.95 16.86
CA ALA A 179 2.42 -2.95 16.38
C ALA A 179 3.28 -1.92 17.16
N ASP A 180 4.52 -2.29 17.47
CA ASP A 180 5.47 -1.41 18.18
C ASP A 180 5.80 -0.14 17.39
N SER A 181 5.67 -0.21 16.07
CA SER A 181 5.87 0.94 15.18
C SER A 181 5.05 0.79 13.90
N VAL A 182 4.45 1.88 13.46
CA VAL A 182 3.78 1.99 12.17
C VAL A 182 4.51 3.03 11.34
N LEU A 183 4.93 2.64 10.15
CA LEU A 183 5.57 3.52 9.19
C LEU A 183 4.60 3.82 8.05
N PHE A 184 4.55 5.07 7.62
CA PHE A 184 3.86 5.42 6.38
C PHE A 184 4.83 6.02 5.38
N ASN A 185 4.55 5.77 4.10
CA ASN A 185 5.31 6.34 3.00
C ASN A 185 4.36 6.84 1.90
N VAL A 186 4.80 7.86 1.20
CA VAL A 186 4.09 8.40 0.03
C VAL A 186 5.05 8.33 -1.15
N PHE A 187 4.65 7.58 -2.16
CA PHE A 187 5.41 7.43 -3.40
C PHE A 187 4.94 8.42 -4.46
N LEU A 188 5.89 8.95 -5.19
CA LEU A 188 5.63 9.65 -6.43
C LEU A 188 5.91 8.69 -7.59
N THR A 189 4.93 8.50 -8.46
CA THR A 189 5.08 7.71 -9.69
C THR A 189 4.85 8.59 -10.91
N GLN A 190 5.37 8.16 -12.05
CA GLN A 190 5.20 8.84 -13.31
C GLN A 190 4.78 7.85 -14.39
N ASP A 191 3.76 8.24 -15.15
CA ASP A 191 3.21 7.48 -16.28
C ASP A 191 3.61 8.06 -17.62
N ASN A 192 3.44 7.25 -18.66
CA ASN A 192 3.60 7.64 -20.05
C ASN A 192 5.01 8.19 -20.37
N ILE A 193 6.04 7.59 -19.78
CA ILE A 193 7.41 7.96 -20.09
C ILE A 193 7.83 7.20 -21.37
N GLN A 194 7.96 7.91 -22.47
CA GLN A 194 8.47 7.33 -23.70
C GLN A 194 10.01 7.26 -23.64
N GLY A 195 10.54 6.07 -23.90
CA GLY A 195 11.98 5.86 -23.91
C GLY A 195 12.38 4.45 -24.35
N PRO A 196 13.67 4.19 -24.49
CA PRO A 196 14.15 2.90 -24.97
C PRO A 196 13.95 1.79 -23.92
N GLN A 197 13.66 0.60 -24.42
CA GLN A 197 13.57 -0.63 -23.63
C GLN A 197 14.10 -1.80 -24.46
N SER A 198 15.05 -2.54 -23.93
CA SER A 198 15.56 -3.74 -24.57
C SER A 198 14.40 -4.70 -24.91
N ASN A 199 14.34 -5.16 -26.16
CA ASN A 199 13.26 -5.98 -26.70
C ASN A 199 11.86 -5.31 -26.71
N GLY A 200 11.77 -4.02 -26.35
CA GLY A 200 10.54 -3.20 -26.40
C GLY A 200 10.59 -2.09 -27.45
N GLY A 201 11.80 -1.75 -27.92
CA GLY A 201 12.05 -0.68 -28.91
C GLY A 201 12.46 0.65 -28.29
N SER A 202 12.70 1.64 -29.15
CA SER A 202 13.15 2.98 -28.75
C SER A 202 12.05 3.89 -28.23
N GLU A 203 10.82 3.56 -28.52
CA GLU A 203 9.62 4.35 -28.16
C GLU A 203 8.68 3.58 -27.21
N TYR A 204 9.26 2.70 -26.40
CA TYR A 204 8.50 1.98 -25.38
C TYR A 204 7.91 2.97 -24.36
N ILE A 205 6.68 2.70 -23.92
CA ILE A 205 6.02 3.53 -22.91
C ILE A 205 6.14 2.84 -21.55
N HIS A 206 6.85 3.49 -20.65
CA HIS A 206 6.97 3.06 -19.26
C HIS A 206 5.85 3.66 -18.43
N HIS A 207 5.22 2.83 -17.58
CA HIS A 207 4.12 3.21 -16.71
C HIS A 207 4.45 2.99 -15.25
N HIS A 208 3.77 3.73 -14.37
CA HIS A 208 3.86 3.61 -12.91
C HIS A 208 5.29 3.69 -12.36
N VAL A 209 6.20 4.35 -13.12
CA VAL A 209 7.62 4.42 -12.78
C VAL A 209 7.82 5.15 -11.46
N PHE A 210 8.44 4.50 -10.50
CA PHE A 210 8.79 5.10 -9.22
C PHE A 210 9.73 6.28 -9.41
N ARG A 211 9.41 7.43 -8.80
CA ARG A 211 10.19 8.68 -8.94
C ARG A 211 10.71 9.20 -7.60
N GLY A 212 10.48 8.46 -6.52
CA GLY A 212 10.97 8.79 -5.20
C GLY A 212 9.89 8.78 -4.13
N THR A 213 10.33 9.04 -2.90
CA THR A 213 9.45 9.14 -1.73
C THR A 213 9.27 10.61 -1.35
N VAL A 214 8.02 11.01 -1.13
CA VAL A 214 7.72 12.36 -0.61
C VAL A 214 8.13 12.48 0.86
N THR A 215 8.14 11.37 1.59
CA THR A 215 8.59 11.29 2.99
C THR A 215 10.10 11.44 3.18
N GLY A 216 10.89 11.43 2.09
CA GLY A 216 12.35 11.60 2.12
C GLY A 216 13.13 10.39 2.64
N ASN A 217 12.44 9.25 2.86
CA ASN A 217 13.04 8.02 3.36
C ASN A 217 12.40 6.81 2.65
N SER A 218 13.21 5.87 2.18
CA SER A 218 12.73 4.66 1.47
C SER A 218 11.73 3.84 2.29
N TRP A 219 11.89 3.81 3.60
CA TRP A 219 11.02 3.06 4.53
C TRP A 219 9.85 3.87 5.08
N GLY A 220 9.81 5.17 4.79
CA GLY A 220 8.80 6.08 5.32
C GLY A 220 9.17 6.71 6.66
N ILE A 221 8.20 7.35 7.27
CA ILE A 221 8.34 8.00 8.58
C ILE A 221 7.43 7.34 9.62
N LEU A 222 7.88 7.37 10.86
CA LEU A 222 7.13 6.80 11.97
C LEU A 222 5.87 7.61 12.23
N LEU A 223 4.74 6.93 12.32
CA LEU A 223 3.53 7.50 12.88
C LEU A 223 3.61 7.38 14.40
N THR A 224 3.81 8.52 15.05
CA THR A 224 3.60 8.70 16.48
C THR A 224 2.19 9.22 16.66
N ASP A 225 1.39 8.68 17.53
CA ASP A 225 0.03 9.14 17.88
C ASP A 225 -1.13 8.58 17.01
N LEU A 226 -1.07 7.31 16.64
CA LEU A 226 -2.28 6.55 16.27
C LEU A 226 -2.96 6.01 17.55
N THR A 227 -3.54 6.89 18.35
CA THR A 227 -4.40 6.54 19.49
C THR A 227 -5.85 6.84 19.20
#